data_fa73ace78869fbbeee94c8eaeab5f702
#
_entry.id   fa73ace78869fbbeee94c8eaeab5f702
#
_cell.length_a   1.000
_cell.length_b   1.000
_cell.length_c   1.000
_cell.angle_alpha   90.00
_cell.angle_beta   90.00
_cell.angle_gamma   90.00
#
_symmetry.space_group_name_H-M   'P 1'
#
loop_
_entity.id
_entity.type
_entity.pdbx_description
1 polymer ?
#
loop_
_entity_poly.entity_id
_entity_poly.type
_entity_poly.pdbx_seq_one_letter_code
_entity_poly.pdbx_strand_id
1 'polypeptide(L)'
;MALLPRDNAAAWVDRWERQQQAYLPEREERFTALIDAVEAGTGRADPVVIDLGCGPGSLAVRLLDRLPGATVIAIDADPLLLALGRAVHRDRAGLRFVDADLRQPGWPEALGLDGPADAAVSTTALHWLPPPALRRMYAELAAVIRPGGLLLDGDHFTVNQPGVARLDRALAERRERRAVEAASGDPDGAGERWEQWWEAAEADPDLASLAAERSRREWSADHHRTESMTLAAHADALRAAGFAEIGTLWQYGDNRLLCGIRG
;
A
#
# COMPACT_ATOMS: atom_id res chain seq x y z
N MET A 1 22.07 6.26 -14.78
CA MET A 1 21.60 4.90 -14.53
C MET A 1 21.01 4.35 -15.83
N ALA A 2 21.41 3.15 -16.28
CA ALA A 2 20.75 2.50 -17.40
C ALA A 2 19.29 2.22 -17.02
N LEU A 3 18.36 2.48 -17.94
CA LEU A 3 16.94 2.15 -17.72
C LEU A 3 16.80 0.63 -17.69
N LEU A 4 16.12 0.12 -16.65
CA LEU A 4 15.80 -1.30 -16.54
C LEU A 4 14.98 -1.74 -17.78
N PRO A 5 15.34 -2.83 -18.46
CA PRO A 5 14.56 -3.35 -19.58
C PRO A 5 13.12 -3.69 -19.12
N ARG A 6 12.14 -3.30 -19.94
CA ARG A 6 10.72 -3.45 -19.58
C ARG A 6 10.33 -4.91 -19.33
N ASP A 7 10.82 -5.83 -20.18
CA ASP A 7 10.47 -7.24 -20.09
C ASP A 7 11.04 -7.88 -18.81
N ASN A 8 12.26 -7.50 -18.41
CA ASN A 8 12.83 -7.94 -17.13
C ASN A 8 12.02 -7.39 -15.95
N ALA A 9 11.73 -6.08 -15.96
CA ALA A 9 10.91 -5.46 -14.93
C ALA A 9 9.51 -6.11 -14.83
N ALA A 10 8.88 -6.41 -15.98
CA ALA A 10 7.57 -7.07 -16.01
C ALA A 10 7.60 -8.44 -15.35
N ALA A 11 8.62 -9.25 -15.63
CA ALA A 11 8.78 -10.57 -15.00
C ALA A 11 8.89 -10.45 -13.46
N TRP A 12 9.61 -9.43 -12.95
CA TRP A 12 9.72 -9.18 -11.52
C TRP A 12 8.42 -8.67 -10.89
N VAL A 13 7.69 -7.79 -11.59
CA VAL A 13 6.38 -7.32 -11.13
C VAL A 13 5.37 -8.46 -11.12
N ASP A 14 5.36 -9.33 -12.13
CA ASP A 14 4.47 -10.51 -12.16
C ASP A 14 4.76 -11.49 -11.01
N ARG A 15 6.04 -11.69 -10.66
CA ARG A 15 6.42 -12.49 -9.47
C ARG A 15 5.93 -11.83 -8.20
N TRP A 16 6.08 -10.49 -8.06
CA TRP A 16 5.55 -9.70 -6.95
C TRP A 16 4.04 -9.87 -6.81
N GLU A 17 3.29 -9.72 -7.91
CA GLU A 17 1.82 -9.87 -7.90
C GLU A 17 1.39 -11.26 -7.41
N ARG A 18 2.02 -12.33 -7.92
CA ARG A 18 1.73 -13.71 -7.48
C ARG A 18 2.06 -13.93 -6.01
N GLN A 19 3.21 -13.47 -5.55
CA GLN A 19 3.64 -13.57 -4.16
C GLN A 19 2.65 -12.83 -3.23
N GLN A 20 2.28 -11.59 -3.58
CA GLN A 20 1.31 -10.80 -2.82
C GLN A 20 -0.08 -11.44 -2.79
N GLN A 21 -0.53 -12.03 -3.89
CA GLN A 21 -1.81 -12.74 -3.95
C GLN A 21 -1.80 -14.01 -3.07
N ALA A 22 -0.69 -14.73 -3.03
CA ALA A 22 -0.55 -15.88 -2.16
C ALA A 22 -0.56 -15.51 -0.67
N TYR A 23 0.08 -14.37 -0.33
CA TYR A 23 0.12 -13.86 1.04
C TYR A 23 -1.23 -13.28 1.50
N LEU A 24 -1.97 -12.63 0.60
CA LEU A 24 -3.26 -11.98 0.84
C LEU A 24 -4.33 -12.50 -0.12
N PRO A 25 -4.97 -13.64 0.15
CA PRO A 25 -5.98 -14.21 -0.74
C PRO A 25 -7.14 -13.27 -1.07
N GLU A 26 -7.54 -12.39 -0.13
CA GLU A 26 -8.62 -11.41 -0.32
C GLU A 26 -8.12 -10.08 -0.92
N ARG A 27 -6.90 -10.03 -1.46
CA ARG A 27 -6.28 -8.81 -1.98
C ARG A 27 -7.11 -8.11 -3.04
N GLU A 28 -7.63 -8.85 -4.01
CA GLU A 28 -8.44 -8.29 -5.09
C GLU A 28 -9.81 -7.80 -4.61
N GLU A 29 -10.44 -8.49 -3.65
CA GLU A 29 -11.68 -8.03 -3.03
C GLU A 29 -11.47 -6.71 -2.28
N ARG A 30 -10.36 -6.61 -1.52
CA ARG A 30 -9.98 -5.39 -0.82
C ARG A 30 -9.68 -4.24 -1.79
N PHE A 31 -8.98 -4.50 -2.89
CA PHE A 31 -8.75 -3.52 -3.94
C PHE A 31 -10.05 -3.03 -4.56
N THR A 32 -10.96 -3.95 -4.86
CA THR A 32 -12.28 -3.62 -5.40
C THR A 32 -13.04 -2.70 -4.44
N ALA A 33 -13.14 -3.06 -3.17
CA ALA A 33 -13.82 -2.25 -2.16
C ALA A 33 -13.19 -0.85 -2.00
N LEU A 34 -11.85 -0.78 -2.05
CA LEU A 34 -11.10 0.46 -1.97
C LEU A 34 -11.37 1.35 -3.19
N ILE A 35 -11.31 0.81 -4.40
CA ILE A 35 -11.54 1.55 -5.65
C ILE A 35 -13.00 2.02 -5.73
N ASP A 36 -13.96 1.17 -5.37
CA ASP A 36 -15.37 1.53 -5.29
C ASP A 36 -15.60 2.69 -4.30
N ALA A 37 -14.88 2.70 -3.16
CA ALA A 37 -14.94 3.80 -2.21
C ALA A 37 -14.33 5.10 -2.75
N VAL A 38 -13.24 5.04 -3.52
CA VAL A 38 -12.67 6.21 -4.23
C VAL A 38 -13.69 6.76 -5.23
N GLU A 39 -14.24 5.90 -6.08
CA GLU A 39 -15.21 6.28 -7.11
C GLU A 39 -16.45 6.95 -6.49
N ALA A 40 -17.06 6.28 -5.48
CA ALA A 40 -18.26 6.78 -4.81
C ALA A 40 -17.98 8.05 -3.98
N GLY A 41 -16.87 8.09 -3.26
CA GLY A 41 -16.58 9.15 -2.30
C GLY A 41 -16.01 10.41 -2.94
N THR A 42 -15.32 10.33 -4.07
CA THR A 42 -14.84 11.51 -4.78
C THR A 42 -15.92 12.13 -5.67
N GLY A 43 -16.79 11.29 -6.25
CA GLY A 43 -17.85 11.72 -7.18
C GLY A 43 -17.32 12.36 -8.47
N ARG A 44 -16.04 12.11 -8.82
CA ARG A 44 -15.32 12.74 -9.94
C ARG A 44 -14.89 11.69 -10.96
N ALA A 45 -14.88 12.06 -12.22
CA ALA A 45 -14.32 11.24 -13.29
C ALA A 45 -12.77 11.37 -13.40
N ASP A 46 -12.24 12.44 -12.83
CA ASP A 46 -10.83 12.86 -12.89
C ASP A 46 -10.21 13.12 -11.50
N PRO A 47 -10.37 12.23 -10.50
CA PRO A 47 -9.86 12.47 -9.16
C PRO A 47 -8.33 12.47 -9.13
N VAL A 48 -7.77 13.29 -8.23
CA VAL A 48 -6.35 13.23 -7.86
C VAL A 48 -6.22 12.31 -6.64
N VAL A 49 -5.50 11.19 -6.79
CA VAL A 49 -5.34 10.16 -5.76
C VAL A 49 -3.86 9.99 -5.43
N ILE A 50 -3.55 9.93 -4.13
CA ILE A 50 -2.20 9.62 -3.63
C ILE A 50 -2.18 8.15 -3.21
N ASP A 51 -1.28 7.33 -3.79
CA ASP A 51 -1.08 5.93 -3.38
C ASP A 51 0.15 5.85 -2.47
N LEU A 52 -0.09 5.67 -1.16
CA LEU A 52 0.89 5.71 -0.08
C LEU A 52 1.54 4.34 0.14
N GLY A 53 2.84 4.21 -0.10
CA GLY A 53 3.55 2.93 -0.07
C GLY A 53 3.15 2.05 -1.25
N CYS A 54 3.23 2.62 -2.44
CA CYS A 54 2.68 2.03 -3.66
C CYS A 54 3.40 0.77 -4.15
N GLY A 55 4.60 0.48 -3.65
CA GLY A 55 5.46 -0.57 -4.18
C GLY A 55 5.69 -0.41 -5.69
N PRO A 56 5.51 -1.46 -6.50
CA PRO A 56 5.64 -1.36 -7.96
C PRO A 56 4.39 -0.78 -8.65
N GLY A 57 3.38 -0.29 -7.88
CA GLY A 57 2.20 0.38 -8.42
C GLY A 57 0.97 -0.49 -8.63
N SER A 58 0.87 -1.61 -7.94
CA SER A 58 -0.21 -2.60 -8.09
C SER A 58 -1.61 -2.02 -7.94
N LEU A 59 -1.84 -1.19 -6.90
CA LEU A 59 -3.13 -0.52 -6.66
C LEU A 59 -3.32 0.64 -7.62
N ALA A 60 -2.27 1.45 -7.85
CA ALA A 60 -2.32 2.61 -8.74
C ALA A 60 -2.78 2.25 -10.16
N VAL A 61 -2.31 1.13 -10.71
CA VAL A 61 -2.72 0.68 -12.05
C VAL A 61 -4.17 0.25 -12.08
N ARG A 62 -4.64 -0.49 -11.09
CA ARG A 62 -6.05 -0.91 -10.98
C ARG A 62 -7.01 0.28 -10.81
N LEU A 63 -6.58 1.29 -10.05
CA LEU A 63 -7.30 2.58 -9.97
C LEU A 63 -7.46 3.22 -11.35
N LEU A 64 -6.38 3.31 -12.12
CA LEU A 64 -6.42 3.90 -13.47
C LEU A 64 -7.16 3.03 -14.49
N ASP A 65 -7.21 1.71 -14.32
CA ASP A 65 -8.03 0.84 -15.16
C ASP A 65 -9.52 1.11 -14.94
N ARG A 66 -9.93 1.37 -13.70
CA ARG A 66 -11.32 1.68 -13.35
C ARG A 66 -11.66 3.15 -13.58
N LEU A 67 -10.73 4.07 -13.33
CA LEU A 67 -10.91 5.52 -13.42
C LEU A 67 -9.84 6.11 -14.37
N PRO A 68 -9.99 5.94 -15.69
CA PRO A 68 -8.95 6.32 -16.66
C PRO A 68 -8.69 7.82 -16.75
N GLY A 69 -9.59 8.66 -16.22
CA GLY A 69 -9.40 10.11 -16.09
C GLY A 69 -8.63 10.53 -14.83
N ALA A 70 -8.41 9.63 -13.90
CA ALA A 70 -7.73 9.94 -12.64
C ALA A 70 -6.24 10.32 -12.85
N THR A 71 -5.73 11.08 -11.90
CA THR A 71 -4.28 11.25 -11.71
C THR A 71 -3.87 10.53 -10.43
N VAL A 72 -3.01 9.53 -10.53
CA VAL A 72 -2.48 8.78 -9.39
C VAL A 72 -1.02 9.13 -9.16
N ILE A 73 -0.73 9.66 -7.96
CA ILE A 73 0.62 9.97 -7.50
C ILE A 73 1.03 8.85 -6.55
N ALA A 74 1.84 7.93 -7.06
CA ALA A 74 2.26 6.72 -6.37
C ALA A 74 3.60 6.96 -5.67
N ILE A 75 3.59 6.98 -4.33
CA ILE A 75 4.75 7.30 -3.51
C ILE A 75 5.25 6.05 -2.76
N ASP A 76 6.57 5.84 -2.82
CA ASP A 76 7.25 4.80 -2.04
C ASP A 76 8.67 5.26 -1.70
N ALA A 77 9.27 4.63 -0.69
CA ALA A 77 10.65 4.83 -0.32
C ALA A 77 11.60 3.76 -0.89
N ASP A 78 11.09 2.66 -1.44
CA ASP A 78 11.92 1.58 -1.96
C ASP A 78 12.35 1.85 -3.42
N PRO A 79 13.66 2.09 -3.66
CA PRO A 79 14.15 2.45 -4.99
C PRO A 79 14.02 1.30 -6.00
N LEU A 80 14.08 0.03 -5.54
CA LEU A 80 13.96 -1.14 -6.39
C LEU A 80 12.51 -1.29 -6.87
N LEU A 81 11.53 -1.24 -5.96
CA LEU A 81 10.11 -1.33 -6.30
C LEU A 81 9.68 -0.19 -7.22
N LEU A 82 10.11 1.04 -6.92
CA LEU A 82 9.84 2.20 -7.76
C LEU A 82 10.45 2.07 -9.16
N ALA A 83 11.66 1.51 -9.26
CA ALA A 83 12.31 1.31 -10.57
C ALA A 83 11.57 0.27 -11.41
N LEU A 84 11.11 -0.83 -10.80
CA LEU A 84 10.28 -1.84 -11.44
C LEU A 84 8.98 -1.22 -11.95
N GLY A 85 8.25 -0.51 -11.09
CA GLY A 85 7.01 0.16 -11.44
C GLY A 85 7.16 1.17 -12.57
N ARG A 86 8.17 2.04 -12.50
CA ARG A 86 8.50 3.03 -13.56
C ARG A 86 8.83 2.37 -14.89
N ALA A 87 9.53 1.24 -14.89
CA ALA A 87 9.91 0.54 -16.12
C ALA A 87 8.70 -0.11 -16.80
N VAL A 88 7.83 -0.76 -16.01
CA VAL A 88 6.63 -1.46 -16.53
C VAL A 88 5.56 -0.46 -16.98
N HIS A 89 5.30 0.57 -16.17
CA HIS A 89 4.17 1.48 -16.35
C HIS A 89 4.54 2.84 -16.94
N ARG A 90 5.73 2.95 -17.58
CA ARG A 90 6.26 4.21 -18.13
C ARG A 90 5.33 4.95 -19.08
N ASP A 91 4.47 4.21 -19.80
CA ASP A 91 3.53 4.75 -20.79
C ASP A 91 2.11 4.90 -20.23
N ARG A 92 1.93 4.66 -18.92
CA ARG A 92 0.61 4.73 -18.28
C ARG A 92 0.23 6.19 -18.02
N ALA A 93 -0.71 6.70 -18.81
CA ALA A 93 -1.26 8.04 -18.60
C ALA A 93 -1.89 8.16 -17.20
N GLY A 94 -1.71 9.32 -16.58
CA GLY A 94 -2.24 9.60 -15.24
C GLY A 94 -1.44 9.01 -14.08
N LEU A 95 -0.38 8.20 -14.32
CA LEU A 95 0.46 7.61 -13.28
C LEU A 95 1.79 8.35 -13.14
N ARG A 96 2.13 8.73 -11.89
CA ARG A 96 3.43 9.32 -11.57
C ARG A 96 4.00 8.69 -10.32
N PHE A 97 5.20 8.12 -10.40
CA PHE A 97 5.93 7.57 -9.27
C PHE A 97 6.82 8.62 -8.60
N VAL A 98 6.70 8.74 -7.28
CA VAL A 98 7.46 9.66 -6.42
C VAL A 98 8.31 8.85 -5.45
N ASP A 99 9.60 9.19 -5.37
CA ASP A 99 10.54 8.62 -4.41
C ASP A 99 10.56 9.54 -3.19
N ALA A 100 9.90 9.15 -2.10
CA ALA A 100 9.94 9.84 -0.84
C ALA A 100 9.57 8.92 0.32
N ASP A 101 10.12 9.20 1.49
CA ASP A 101 9.92 8.41 2.69
C ASP A 101 8.85 9.07 3.58
N LEU A 102 7.71 8.40 3.74
CA LEU A 102 6.60 8.83 4.59
C LEU A 102 6.99 9.01 6.08
N ARG A 103 8.13 8.45 6.48
CA ARG A 103 8.70 8.64 7.83
C ARG A 103 9.37 9.99 8.01
N GLN A 104 9.69 10.68 6.92
CA GLN A 104 10.36 12.00 6.97
C GLN A 104 9.31 13.11 6.98
N PRO A 105 9.52 14.18 7.79
CA PRO A 105 8.65 15.35 7.73
C PRO A 105 8.79 16.05 6.37
N GLY A 106 7.70 16.64 5.88
CA GLY A 106 7.69 17.38 4.61
C GLY A 106 7.57 16.51 3.37
N TRP A 107 7.32 15.21 3.50
CA TRP A 107 7.12 14.29 2.35
C TRP A 107 6.06 14.77 1.34
N PRO A 108 4.98 15.52 1.72
CA PRO A 108 3.99 15.96 0.74
C PRO A 108 4.54 16.97 -0.29
N GLU A 109 5.63 17.67 0.01
CA GLU A 109 6.27 18.59 -0.94
C GLU A 109 6.76 17.87 -2.19
N ALA A 110 7.21 16.61 -2.04
CA ALA A 110 7.65 15.78 -3.15
C ALA A 110 6.51 15.39 -4.10
N LEU A 111 5.26 15.47 -3.65
CA LEU A 111 4.09 15.15 -4.48
C LEU A 111 3.89 16.15 -5.62
N GLY A 112 4.40 17.39 -5.50
CA GLY A 112 4.24 18.42 -6.53
C GLY A 112 2.77 18.59 -6.95
N LEU A 113 1.88 18.73 -5.97
CA LEU A 113 0.46 18.93 -6.17
C LEU A 113 0.18 20.38 -6.60
N ASP A 114 -0.64 20.58 -7.64
CA ASP A 114 -1.13 21.91 -8.05
C ASP A 114 -2.33 22.37 -7.19
N GLY A 115 -2.92 21.47 -6.40
CA GLY A 115 -4.05 21.70 -5.51
C GLY A 115 -4.25 20.51 -4.58
N PRO A 116 -5.26 20.55 -3.69
CA PRO A 116 -5.50 19.44 -2.77
C PRO A 116 -5.96 18.18 -3.51
N ALA A 117 -5.52 17.03 -3.02
CA ALA A 117 -5.93 15.73 -3.54
C ALA A 117 -7.36 15.37 -3.10
N ASP A 118 -8.05 14.55 -3.90
CA ASP A 118 -9.39 14.05 -3.61
C ASP A 118 -9.38 12.87 -2.65
N ALA A 119 -8.37 12.00 -2.77
CA ALA A 119 -8.22 10.84 -1.92
C ALA A 119 -6.75 10.46 -1.72
N ALA A 120 -6.46 9.79 -0.62
CA ALA A 120 -5.26 8.99 -0.42
C ALA A 120 -5.66 7.55 -0.18
N VAL A 121 -4.89 6.63 -0.73
CA VAL A 121 -5.08 5.19 -0.59
C VAL A 121 -3.79 4.54 -0.12
N SER A 122 -3.90 3.43 0.59
CA SER A 122 -2.78 2.60 0.99
C SER A 122 -3.21 1.14 1.09
N THR A 123 -2.27 0.23 0.88
CA THR A 123 -2.51 -1.19 1.10
C THR A 123 -1.25 -1.88 1.60
N THR A 124 -1.33 -2.52 2.79
CA THR A 124 -0.22 -3.26 3.42
C THR A 124 1.11 -2.50 3.46
N ALA A 125 1.05 -1.19 3.73
CA ALA A 125 2.22 -0.34 3.73
C ALA A 125 2.37 0.50 5.02
N LEU A 126 1.29 1.05 5.56
CA LEU A 126 1.41 2.00 6.66
C LEU A 126 1.80 1.34 8.00
N HIS A 127 1.63 0.03 8.14
CA HIS A 127 2.11 -0.71 9.31
C HIS A 127 3.64 -0.72 9.46
N TRP A 128 4.38 -0.35 8.40
CA TRP A 128 5.83 -0.17 8.46
C TRP A 128 6.26 1.12 9.16
N LEU A 129 5.34 2.06 9.38
CA LEU A 129 5.64 3.32 10.05
C LEU A 129 5.53 3.17 11.56
N PRO A 130 6.56 3.56 12.34
CA PRO A 130 6.44 3.61 13.79
C PRO A 130 5.34 4.62 14.19
N PRO A 131 4.63 4.41 15.32
CA PRO A 131 3.48 5.22 15.71
C PRO A 131 3.68 6.74 15.70
N PRO A 132 4.83 7.29 16.12
CA PRO A 132 5.07 8.74 16.03
C PRO A 132 5.15 9.26 14.60
N ALA A 133 5.79 8.50 13.69
CA ALA A 133 5.88 8.85 12.27
C ALA A 133 4.52 8.74 11.58
N LEU A 134 3.75 7.70 11.90
CA LEU A 134 2.41 7.51 11.36
C LEU A 134 1.45 8.65 11.76
N ARG A 135 1.47 9.08 13.03
CA ARG A 135 0.66 10.24 13.47
C ARG A 135 1.03 11.52 12.74
N ARG A 136 2.33 11.77 12.55
CA ARG A 136 2.80 12.93 11.78
C ARG A 136 2.37 12.82 10.33
N MET A 137 2.54 11.66 9.72
CA MET A 137 2.13 11.40 8.33
C MET A 137 0.63 11.68 8.15
N TYR A 138 -0.25 11.26 9.05
CA TYR A 138 -1.68 11.58 9.00
C TYR A 138 -1.96 13.09 9.08
N ALA A 139 -1.23 13.81 9.93
CA ALA A 139 -1.38 15.27 10.04
C ALA A 139 -0.93 15.99 8.76
N GLU A 140 0.20 15.58 8.17
CA GLU A 140 0.71 16.12 6.92
C GLU A 140 -0.21 15.76 5.74
N LEU A 141 -0.74 14.53 5.71
CA LEU A 141 -1.70 14.11 4.71
C LEU A 141 -2.99 14.94 4.76
N ALA A 142 -3.51 15.18 5.96
CA ALA A 142 -4.71 15.99 6.14
C ALA A 142 -4.57 17.43 5.59
N ALA A 143 -3.34 17.96 5.54
CA ALA A 143 -3.08 19.28 4.99
C ALA A 143 -3.16 19.33 3.44
N VAL A 144 -3.00 18.19 2.77
CA VAL A 144 -2.99 18.09 1.30
C VAL A 144 -4.23 17.39 0.72
N ILE A 145 -5.11 16.86 1.57
CA ILE A 145 -6.42 16.33 1.18
C ILE A 145 -7.48 17.43 1.31
N ARG A 146 -8.34 17.57 0.29
CA ARG A 146 -9.45 18.55 0.34
C ARG A 146 -10.46 18.23 1.46
N PRO A 147 -11.22 19.21 1.97
CA PRO A 147 -12.38 18.93 2.81
C PRO A 147 -13.35 17.96 2.12
N GLY A 148 -13.85 16.96 2.85
CA GLY A 148 -14.64 15.86 2.31
C GLY A 148 -13.83 14.83 1.51
N GLY A 149 -12.53 14.99 1.37
CA GLY A 149 -11.65 13.99 0.73
C GLY A 149 -11.37 12.81 1.64
N LEU A 150 -10.82 11.73 1.08
CA LEU A 150 -10.75 10.43 1.72
C LEU A 150 -9.31 10.03 2.06
N LEU A 151 -9.16 9.30 3.16
CA LEU A 151 -8.07 8.33 3.36
C LEU A 151 -8.68 6.93 3.40
N LEU A 152 -8.15 6.01 2.62
CA LEU A 152 -8.53 4.60 2.58
C LEU A 152 -7.29 3.74 2.79
N ASP A 153 -7.24 3.03 3.92
CA ASP A 153 -6.10 2.20 4.32
C ASP A 153 -6.53 0.74 4.48
N GLY A 154 -6.10 -0.10 3.56
CA GLY A 154 -6.34 -1.54 3.56
C GLY A 154 -5.19 -2.28 4.22
N ASP A 155 -5.33 -2.68 5.50
CA ASP A 155 -4.26 -3.32 6.25
C ASP A 155 -4.79 -4.32 7.31
N HIS A 156 -3.86 -4.94 8.03
CA HIS A 156 -4.14 -5.76 9.19
C HIS A 156 -4.20 -4.90 10.45
N PHE A 157 -5.40 -4.69 10.96
CA PHE A 157 -5.61 -3.87 12.15
C PHE A 157 -5.97 -4.74 13.36
N THR A 158 -5.15 -4.67 14.39
CA THR A 158 -5.44 -5.32 15.68
C THR A 158 -6.50 -4.55 16.46
N VAL A 159 -7.20 -5.24 17.35
CA VAL A 159 -8.23 -4.65 18.23
C VAL A 159 -7.91 -4.87 19.70
N ASN A 160 -8.33 -3.93 20.57
CA ASN A 160 -8.08 -3.98 22.03
C ASN A 160 -9.03 -4.91 22.80
N GLN A 161 -9.87 -5.69 22.09
CA GLN A 161 -10.85 -6.59 22.69
C GLN A 161 -10.32 -8.03 22.61
N PRO A 162 -9.85 -8.64 23.72
CA PRO A 162 -9.13 -9.92 23.68
C PRO A 162 -9.94 -11.06 23.05
N GLY A 163 -11.26 -11.07 23.23
CA GLY A 163 -12.14 -12.07 22.62
C GLY A 163 -12.22 -11.93 21.11
N VAL A 164 -12.35 -10.71 20.60
CA VAL A 164 -12.38 -10.42 19.15
C VAL A 164 -11.00 -10.68 18.54
N ALA A 165 -9.93 -10.21 19.16
CA ALA A 165 -8.56 -10.44 18.69
C ALA A 165 -8.21 -11.94 18.57
N ARG A 166 -8.75 -12.76 19.48
CA ARG A 166 -8.61 -14.23 19.39
C ARG A 166 -9.36 -14.80 18.17
N LEU A 167 -10.56 -14.30 17.89
CA LEU A 167 -11.33 -14.73 16.73
C LEU A 167 -10.70 -14.26 15.43
N ASP A 168 -10.20 -13.04 15.37
CA ASP A 168 -9.45 -12.51 14.22
C ASP A 168 -8.27 -13.41 13.89
N ARG A 169 -7.45 -13.79 14.88
CA ARG A 169 -6.33 -14.74 14.68
C ARG A 169 -6.80 -16.11 14.20
N ALA A 170 -7.87 -16.66 14.78
CA ALA A 170 -8.40 -17.95 14.35
C ALA A 170 -8.93 -17.90 12.91
N LEU A 171 -9.47 -16.77 12.46
CA LEU A 171 -9.86 -16.56 11.05
C LEU A 171 -8.64 -16.47 10.13
N ALA A 172 -7.60 -15.73 10.53
CA ALA A 172 -6.34 -15.63 9.79
C ALA A 172 -5.68 -17.01 9.60
N GLU A 173 -5.55 -17.80 10.67
CA GLU A 173 -5.01 -19.17 10.61
C GLU A 173 -5.83 -20.09 9.70
N ARG A 174 -7.16 -19.95 9.68
CA ARG A 174 -8.03 -20.73 8.78
C ARG A 174 -7.89 -20.30 7.33
N ARG A 175 -7.71 -19.01 7.09
CA ARG A 175 -7.45 -18.45 5.76
C ARG A 175 -6.14 -19.00 5.20
N GLU A 176 -5.06 -18.95 5.99
CA GLU A 176 -3.75 -19.46 5.62
C GLU A 176 -3.80 -20.95 5.27
N ARG A 177 -4.45 -21.77 6.11
CA ARG A 177 -4.65 -23.20 5.81
C ARG A 177 -5.36 -23.42 4.47
N ARG A 178 -6.45 -22.69 4.20
CA ARG A 178 -7.17 -22.79 2.91
C ARG A 178 -6.31 -22.37 1.72
N ALA A 179 -5.49 -21.34 1.88
CA ALA A 179 -4.56 -20.90 0.85
C ALA A 179 -3.51 -21.98 0.55
N VAL A 180 -2.93 -22.60 1.58
CA VAL A 180 -1.97 -23.72 1.45
C VAL A 180 -2.66 -24.94 0.81
N GLU A 181 -3.87 -25.31 1.21
CA GLU A 181 -4.63 -26.42 0.62
C GLU A 181 -4.93 -26.19 -0.86
N ALA A 182 -5.33 -24.97 -1.23
CA ALA A 182 -5.57 -24.60 -2.62
C ALA A 182 -4.28 -24.64 -3.47
N ALA A 183 -3.16 -24.15 -2.92
CA ALA A 183 -1.86 -24.18 -3.58
C ALA A 183 -1.28 -25.60 -3.73
N SER A 184 -1.61 -26.53 -2.81
CA SER A 184 -1.13 -27.91 -2.87
C SER A 184 -1.67 -28.71 -4.06
N GLY A 185 -2.74 -28.22 -4.73
CA GLY A 185 -3.30 -28.80 -5.95
C GLY A 185 -2.66 -28.26 -7.24
N ASP A 186 -1.80 -27.24 -7.15
CA ASP A 186 -1.13 -26.60 -8.27
C ASP A 186 0.39 -26.63 -8.04
N PRO A 187 1.17 -27.43 -8.78
CA PRO A 187 2.62 -27.50 -8.64
C PRO A 187 3.34 -26.18 -8.89
N ASP A 188 2.75 -25.28 -9.68
CA ASP A 188 3.22 -23.93 -9.96
C ASP A 188 2.64 -22.87 -8.98
N GLY A 189 1.64 -23.28 -8.16
CA GLY A 189 0.87 -22.44 -7.25
C GLY A 189 1.44 -22.35 -5.82
N ALA A 190 2.53 -23.07 -5.51
CA ALA A 190 3.30 -22.85 -4.28
C ALA A 190 4.00 -21.48 -4.39
N GLY A 191 3.26 -20.42 -4.08
CA GLY A 191 3.71 -19.04 -4.24
C GLY A 191 5.06 -18.81 -3.57
N GLU A 192 5.93 -18.14 -4.29
CA GLU A 192 7.19 -17.65 -3.78
C GLU A 192 6.95 -16.86 -2.48
N ARG A 193 7.69 -17.18 -1.40
CA ARG A 193 7.58 -16.44 -0.15
C ARG A 193 8.19 -15.05 -0.30
N TRP A 194 7.74 -14.11 0.53
CA TRP A 194 8.19 -12.72 0.52
C TRP A 194 9.72 -12.62 0.64
N GLU A 195 10.35 -13.35 1.56
CA GLU A 195 11.80 -13.38 1.74
C GLU A 195 12.52 -13.92 0.49
N GLN A 196 11.99 -14.96 -0.14
CA GLN A 196 12.57 -15.58 -1.33
C GLN A 196 12.54 -14.62 -2.53
N TRP A 197 11.47 -13.84 -2.66
CA TRP A 197 11.39 -12.82 -3.69
C TRP A 197 12.51 -11.78 -3.52
N TRP A 198 12.70 -11.29 -2.28
CA TRP A 198 13.75 -10.31 -1.98
C TRP A 198 15.14 -10.89 -2.18
N GLU A 199 15.44 -12.10 -1.69
CA GLU A 199 16.71 -12.79 -1.90
C GLU A 199 17.03 -12.94 -3.39
N ALA A 200 16.03 -13.32 -4.19
CA ALA A 200 16.20 -13.46 -5.64
C ALA A 200 16.40 -12.09 -6.33
N ALA A 201 15.66 -11.06 -5.93
CA ALA A 201 15.80 -9.71 -6.51
C ALA A 201 17.15 -9.08 -6.17
N GLU A 202 17.65 -9.29 -4.96
CA GLU A 202 18.97 -8.81 -4.52
C GLU A 202 20.13 -9.57 -5.18
N ALA A 203 19.91 -10.82 -5.59
CA ALA A 203 20.88 -11.64 -6.30
C ALA A 203 20.88 -11.42 -7.83
N ASP A 204 19.88 -10.73 -8.39
CA ASP A 204 19.78 -10.48 -9.82
C ASP A 204 20.80 -9.42 -10.26
N PRO A 205 21.73 -9.76 -11.21
CA PRO A 205 22.72 -8.81 -11.69
C PRO A 205 22.14 -7.53 -12.31
N ASP A 206 20.96 -7.61 -12.94
CA ASP A 206 20.29 -6.47 -13.57
C ASP A 206 19.71 -5.51 -12.53
N LEU A 207 19.42 -6.00 -11.32
CA LEU A 207 18.91 -5.23 -10.18
C LEU A 207 20.00 -4.83 -9.17
N ALA A 208 21.23 -5.28 -9.32
CA ALA A 208 22.31 -5.12 -8.33
C ALA A 208 22.55 -3.67 -7.89
N SER A 209 22.46 -2.70 -8.80
CA SER A 209 22.62 -1.27 -8.45
C SER A 209 21.47 -0.74 -7.61
N LEU A 210 20.24 -1.21 -7.86
CA LEU A 210 19.03 -0.84 -7.11
C LEU A 210 19.02 -1.52 -5.75
N ALA A 211 19.42 -2.79 -5.67
CA ALA A 211 19.60 -3.52 -4.42
C ALA A 211 20.65 -2.83 -3.52
N ALA A 212 21.79 -2.40 -4.09
CA ALA A 212 22.80 -1.64 -3.36
C ALA A 212 22.29 -0.27 -2.91
N GLU A 213 21.45 0.41 -3.69
CA GLU A 213 20.82 1.66 -3.27
C GLU A 213 19.83 1.43 -2.12
N ARG A 214 18.98 0.40 -2.26
CA ARG A 214 18.06 -0.03 -1.22
C ARG A 214 18.78 -0.31 0.10
N SER A 215 19.90 -1.05 0.06
CA SER A 215 20.69 -1.38 1.26
C SER A 215 21.33 -0.17 1.95
N ARG A 216 21.51 0.95 1.24
CA ARG A 216 22.00 2.20 1.82
C ARG A 216 20.92 3.02 2.50
N ARG A 217 19.64 2.77 2.20
CA ARG A 217 18.53 3.43 2.88
C ARG A 217 18.36 2.80 4.25
N GLU A 218 18.25 3.62 5.27
CA GLU A 218 17.97 3.14 6.62
C GLU A 218 16.54 2.60 6.70
N TRP A 219 16.41 1.30 6.46
CA TRP A 219 15.20 0.58 6.84
C TRP A 219 15.34 0.33 8.34
N SER A 220 14.41 0.83 9.13
CA SER A 220 14.38 0.53 10.54
C SER A 220 14.47 -1.00 10.71
N ALA A 221 15.57 -1.50 11.28
CA ALA A 221 15.77 -2.94 11.57
C ALA A 221 14.69 -3.51 12.52
N ASP A 222 13.84 -2.64 13.06
CA ASP A 222 12.76 -2.96 13.99
C ASP A 222 11.40 -3.26 13.30
N HIS A 223 11.38 -3.55 11.99
CA HIS A 223 10.14 -3.90 11.28
C HIS A 223 9.33 -5.03 11.96
N HIS A 224 10.00 -5.96 12.62
CA HIS A 224 9.35 -7.04 13.38
C HIS A 224 9.07 -6.70 14.85
N ARG A 225 9.45 -5.51 15.33
CA ARG A 225 9.34 -5.08 16.73
C ARG A 225 8.51 -3.84 16.97
N THR A 226 8.08 -3.16 15.90
CA THR A 226 7.23 -1.98 16.06
C THR A 226 5.86 -2.45 16.55
N GLU A 227 5.45 -2.03 17.74
CA GLU A 227 4.07 -2.20 18.21
C GLU A 227 3.15 -1.55 17.17
N SER A 228 2.47 -2.37 16.37
CA SER A 228 1.50 -1.88 15.41
C SER A 228 0.36 -1.18 16.18
N MET A 229 -0.07 -0.03 15.68
CA MET A 229 -1.20 0.67 16.26
C MET A 229 -2.46 -0.17 16.10
N THR A 230 -3.29 -0.18 17.15
CA THR A 230 -4.62 -0.81 17.06
C THR A 230 -5.56 0.02 16.19
N LEU A 231 -6.63 -0.59 15.68
CA LEU A 231 -7.66 0.11 14.91
C LEU A 231 -8.17 1.37 15.64
N ALA A 232 -8.40 1.27 16.95
CA ALA A 232 -8.82 2.41 17.78
C ALA A 232 -7.74 3.52 17.81
N ALA A 233 -6.47 3.14 17.95
CA ALA A 233 -5.37 4.10 17.96
C ALA A 233 -5.17 4.80 16.59
N HIS A 234 -5.41 4.09 15.48
CA HIS A 234 -5.47 4.71 14.15
C HIS A 234 -6.61 5.72 14.06
N ALA A 235 -7.82 5.33 14.51
CA ALA A 235 -8.98 6.22 14.52
C ALA A 235 -8.74 7.50 15.35
N ASP A 236 -8.12 7.37 16.52
CA ASP A 236 -7.77 8.52 17.37
C ASP A 236 -6.71 9.43 16.71
N ALA A 237 -5.71 8.84 16.06
CA ALA A 237 -4.69 9.58 15.34
C ALA A 237 -5.27 10.33 14.13
N LEU A 238 -6.18 9.72 13.39
CA LEU A 238 -6.88 10.35 12.27
C LEU A 238 -7.79 11.50 12.74
N ARG A 239 -8.53 11.33 13.84
CA ARG A 239 -9.33 12.44 14.43
C ARG A 239 -8.43 13.62 14.82
N ALA A 240 -7.31 13.33 15.48
CA ALA A 240 -6.34 14.36 15.86
C ALA A 240 -5.73 15.07 14.64
N ALA A 241 -5.60 14.39 13.50
CA ALA A 241 -5.15 14.96 12.24
C ALA A 241 -6.24 15.77 11.50
N GLY A 242 -7.51 15.69 11.92
CA GLY A 242 -8.61 16.45 11.34
C GLY A 242 -9.51 15.66 10.36
N PHE A 243 -9.48 14.33 10.43
CA PHE A 243 -10.50 13.50 9.78
C PHE A 243 -11.71 13.41 10.70
N ALA A 244 -12.87 13.92 10.23
CA ALA A 244 -14.07 14.07 11.05
C ALA A 244 -14.85 12.76 11.22
N GLU A 245 -14.89 11.95 10.18
CA GLU A 245 -15.59 10.68 10.17
C GLU A 245 -14.60 9.54 9.90
N ILE A 246 -14.69 8.47 10.72
CA ILE A 246 -13.79 7.33 10.60
C ILE A 246 -14.60 6.05 10.78
N GLY A 247 -14.41 5.12 9.86
CA GLY A 247 -15.13 3.85 9.86
C GLY A 247 -14.37 2.75 9.12
N THR A 248 -14.90 1.54 9.17
CA THR A 248 -14.43 0.39 8.41
C THR A 248 -15.44 0.11 7.30
N LEU A 249 -15.00 0.09 6.04
CA LEU A 249 -15.87 -0.15 4.88
C LEU A 249 -15.92 -1.61 4.45
N TRP A 250 -14.82 -2.32 4.64
CA TRP A 250 -14.71 -3.75 4.33
C TRP A 250 -13.87 -4.45 5.40
N GLN A 251 -14.19 -5.73 5.68
CA GLN A 251 -13.45 -6.49 6.68
C GLN A 251 -13.55 -8.00 6.45
N TYR A 252 -12.41 -8.68 6.61
CA TYR A 252 -12.33 -10.11 6.83
C TYR A 252 -11.31 -10.43 7.93
N GLY A 253 -11.79 -10.77 9.14
CA GLY A 253 -10.93 -10.90 10.33
C GLY A 253 -10.25 -9.58 10.67
N ASP A 254 -8.93 -9.62 10.78
CA ASP A 254 -8.07 -8.45 11.03
C ASP A 254 -7.74 -7.66 9.76
N ASN A 255 -7.95 -8.24 8.57
CA ASN A 255 -7.81 -7.56 7.29
C ASN A 255 -9.00 -6.61 7.08
N ARG A 256 -8.76 -5.30 7.12
CA ARG A 256 -9.79 -4.25 7.12
C ARG A 256 -9.45 -3.14 6.15
N LEU A 257 -10.49 -2.51 5.63
CA LEU A 257 -10.39 -1.24 4.92
C LEU A 257 -10.87 -0.12 5.85
N LEU A 258 -9.92 0.57 6.45
CA LEU A 258 -10.16 1.76 7.26
C LEU A 258 -10.40 2.96 6.35
N CYS A 259 -11.45 3.72 6.63
CA CYS A 259 -11.81 4.95 5.94
C CYS A 259 -11.76 6.13 6.90
N GLY A 260 -11.16 7.23 6.48
CA GLY A 260 -11.26 8.53 7.13
C GLY A 260 -11.75 9.60 6.13
N ILE A 261 -12.70 10.42 6.53
CA ILE A 261 -13.20 11.56 5.73
C ILE A 261 -12.67 12.86 6.35
N ARG A 262 -12.00 13.67 5.54
CA ARG A 262 -11.42 14.96 5.96
C ARG A 262 -12.53 15.95 6.31
N GLY A 263 -12.45 16.53 7.52
CA GLY A 263 -13.39 17.58 7.96
C GLY A 263 -13.22 18.92 7.27
#